data_3d847faac62d4f9da3cad539819d5ded
#
_entry.id   3d847faac62d4f9da3cad539819d5ded
#
_cell.length_a   1.000
_cell.length_b   1.000
_cell.length_c   1.000
_cell.angle_alpha   90.00
_cell.angle_beta   90.00
_cell.angle_gamma   90.00
#
_symmetry.space_group_name_H-M   'P 1'
#
loop_
_entity.id
_entity.type
_entity.pdbx_description
1 polymer ?
#
loop_
_entity_poly.entity_id
_entity_poly.type
_entity_poly.pdbx_seq_one_letter_code
_entity_poly.pdbx_strand_id
1 'polypeptide(L)'
;MRTLARHSVKRTGGILKALTMMAAIVLCLSLLSEPAYGTESKPESIGLRNAADEKQVTSVKDAEAEHRSPYNAFIDDYESFEVTSSSLHDGVWDNIISNTDKGSNKSPQLEWTAVDGAGLYVIIMDDPTAMDWMHWKSDHVTETSLDEGWASSSEYVGPYPPGGSTHTYEIYVVALKAPVERVKGAFNGQNPKFEKNFQALDIDADGNSGNILAVGRISGTFSN
;
A
#
# COMPACT_ATOMS: atom_id res chain seq x y z
N MET A 1 38.70 52.15 -1.17
CA MET A 1 39.64 51.18 -1.77
C MET A 1 39.89 50.05 -0.77
N ARG A 2 39.28 48.91 -0.96
CA ARG A 2 39.69 47.62 -0.34
C ARG A 2 39.31 46.50 -1.29
N THR A 3 40.33 45.82 -1.76
CA THR A 3 40.38 44.80 -2.79
C THR A 3 39.82 43.47 -2.25
N LEU A 4 38.86 42.87 -2.96
CA LEU A 4 38.35 41.53 -2.68
C LEU A 4 39.19 40.48 -3.41
N ALA A 5 39.84 39.59 -2.66
CA ALA A 5 40.57 38.46 -3.18
C ALA A 5 39.61 37.31 -3.51
N ARG A 6 39.64 36.83 -4.75
CA ARG A 6 38.95 35.61 -5.22
C ARG A 6 39.79 34.39 -4.87
N HIS A 7 39.21 33.44 -4.11
CA HIS A 7 39.80 32.11 -3.94
C HIS A 7 39.22 31.16 -4.99
N SER A 8 40.09 30.67 -5.86
CA SER A 8 39.83 29.62 -6.84
C SER A 8 40.08 28.25 -6.18
N VAL A 9 39.05 27.39 -6.12
CA VAL A 9 39.21 25.99 -5.69
C VAL A 9 39.36 25.14 -6.92
N LYS A 10 40.54 24.51 -7.05
CA LYS A 10 40.85 23.51 -8.09
C LYS A 10 40.15 22.19 -7.79
N ARG A 11 39.37 21.68 -8.75
CA ARG A 11 38.87 20.32 -8.78
C ARG A 11 40.00 19.37 -9.20
N THR A 12 40.37 18.46 -8.35
CA THR A 12 41.18 17.26 -8.70
C THR A 12 40.26 16.12 -9.06
N GLY A 13 40.38 15.63 -10.30
CA GLY A 13 39.68 14.45 -10.78
C GLY A 13 40.31 13.17 -10.20
N GLY A 14 39.48 12.31 -9.65
CA GLY A 14 39.82 10.95 -9.26
C GLY A 14 39.14 9.94 -10.19
N ILE A 15 39.95 9.29 -11.03
CA ILE A 15 39.54 8.17 -11.90
C ILE A 15 39.43 6.93 -11.01
N LEU A 16 38.22 6.37 -10.88
CA LEU A 16 38.03 5.08 -10.22
C LEU A 16 37.83 3.98 -11.26
N LYS A 17 38.74 3.00 -11.22
CA LYS A 17 38.84 1.86 -12.13
C LYS A 17 37.68 0.88 -11.95
N ALA A 18 37.09 0.47 -13.07
CA ALA A 18 36.18 -0.67 -13.16
C ALA A 18 36.92 -1.96 -12.83
N LEU A 19 36.39 -2.79 -11.95
CA LEU A 19 36.86 -4.15 -11.69
C LEU A 19 35.81 -5.13 -12.21
N THR A 20 36.10 -5.74 -13.34
CA THR A 20 35.34 -6.82 -13.98
C THR A 20 35.58 -8.10 -13.21
N MET A 21 34.56 -8.74 -12.70
CA MET A 21 34.64 -10.08 -12.12
C MET A 21 33.83 -11.06 -12.99
N MET A 22 34.59 -11.90 -13.74
CA MET A 22 34.05 -13.06 -14.45
C MET A 22 33.71 -14.16 -13.43
N ALA A 23 32.48 -14.66 -13.48
CA ALA A 23 32.09 -15.88 -12.80
C ALA A 23 32.05 -17.04 -13.79
N ALA A 24 32.79 -18.09 -13.49
CA ALA A 24 32.97 -19.29 -14.28
C ALA A 24 31.72 -20.20 -14.23
N ILE A 25 31.30 -20.67 -15.39
CA ILE A 25 30.30 -21.72 -15.59
C ILE A 25 30.99 -23.07 -15.34
N VAL A 26 30.51 -23.84 -14.37
CA VAL A 26 30.83 -25.26 -14.22
C VAL A 26 29.72 -26.08 -14.79
N LEU A 27 29.98 -26.67 -15.95
CA LEU A 27 29.13 -27.64 -16.64
C LEU A 27 29.49 -29.04 -16.11
N CYS A 28 28.57 -29.71 -15.45
CA CYS A 28 28.73 -31.13 -15.07
C CYS A 28 27.79 -31.99 -15.91
N LEU A 29 28.35 -32.58 -16.97
CA LEU A 29 27.73 -33.69 -17.70
C LEU A 29 27.99 -34.98 -16.92
N SER A 30 26.93 -35.73 -16.63
CA SER A 30 27.02 -37.16 -16.36
C SER A 30 25.98 -37.93 -17.19
N LEU A 31 26.49 -38.72 -18.09
CA LEU A 31 25.80 -39.63 -19.00
C LEU A 31 25.54 -41.00 -18.33
N LEU A 32 24.54 -41.70 -18.88
CA LEU A 32 24.29 -43.16 -18.86
C LEU A 32 23.45 -43.64 -17.64
N SER A 33 22.35 -44.37 -17.81
CA SER A 33 21.99 -45.47 -18.71
C SER A 33 20.51 -45.76 -18.62
N GLU A 34 19.85 -46.03 -19.77
CA GLU A 34 18.59 -46.77 -19.81
C GLU A 34 18.84 -48.29 -19.71
N PRO A 35 17.84 -49.05 -19.28
CA PRO A 35 17.24 -49.97 -20.22
C PRO A 35 15.71 -50.03 -20.20
N ALA A 36 15.21 -50.47 -21.32
CA ALA A 36 13.86 -50.55 -21.82
C ALA A 36 12.97 -51.64 -21.20
N TYR A 37 11.69 -51.49 -21.54
CA TYR A 37 10.60 -52.46 -21.66
C TYR A 37 9.64 -52.68 -20.50
N GLY A 38 8.38 -52.34 -20.79
CA GLY A 38 7.19 -52.76 -20.04
C GLY A 38 5.94 -51.98 -20.45
N THR A 39 5.24 -52.49 -21.45
CA THR A 39 3.86 -52.09 -21.80
C THR A 39 2.91 -52.40 -20.65
N GLU A 40 2.01 -51.45 -20.28
CA GLU A 40 0.55 -51.68 -20.16
C GLU A 40 -0.19 -50.51 -19.51
N SER A 41 -1.31 -50.22 -20.16
CA SER A 41 -2.61 -49.71 -19.67
C SER A 41 -2.65 -48.42 -18.79
N LYS A 42 -3.19 -47.40 -19.44
CA LYS A 42 -3.89 -46.27 -18.85
C LYS A 42 -5.05 -46.72 -17.96
N PRO A 43 -5.29 -46.08 -16.80
CA PRO A 43 -6.61 -45.65 -16.45
C PRO A 43 -6.72 -44.12 -16.40
N GLU A 44 -7.72 -43.61 -17.09
CA GLU A 44 -8.25 -42.28 -16.88
C GLU A 44 -8.65 -42.11 -15.41
N SER A 45 -7.92 -41.29 -14.66
CA SER A 45 -8.47 -40.74 -13.43
C SER A 45 -9.12 -39.40 -13.77
N ILE A 46 -10.41 -39.41 -13.99
CA ILE A 46 -11.30 -38.25 -13.88
C ILE A 46 -11.11 -37.76 -12.44
N GLY A 47 -10.37 -36.69 -12.27
CA GLY A 47 -10.25 -36.02 -10.98
C GLY A 47 -11.60 -35.46 -10.56
N LEU A 48 -12.24 -36.16 -9.66
CA LEU A 48 -13.34 -35.64 -8.85
C LEU A 48 -12.77 -34.46 -8.06
N ARG A 49 -12.99 -33.26 -8.54
CA ARG A 49 -12.85 -32.05 -7.70
C ARG A 49 -13.87 -32.21 -6.58
N ASN A 50 -13.40 -32.28 -5.35
CA ASN A 50 -14.25 -32.46 -4.18
C ASN A 50 -15.15 -31.22 -4.06
N ALA A 51 -16.47 -31.47 -3.95
CA ALA A 51 -17.48 -30.43 -3.70
C ALA A 51 -17.24 -29.61 -2.42
N ALA A 52 -16.29 -30.02 -1.57
CA ALA A 52 -15.82 -29.30 -0.40
C ALA A 52 -14.92 -28.12 -0.76
N ASP A 53 -14.06 -28.24 -1.80
CA ASP A 53 -13.17 -27.16 -2.24
C ASP A 53 -13.95 -26.04 -2.94
N GLU A 54 -14.99 -26.38 -3.73
CA GLU A 54 -15.84 -25.36 -4.34
C GLU A 54 -16.68 -24.59 -3.30
N LYS A 55 -17.11 -25.27 -2.22
CA LYS A 55 -17.87 -24.61 -1.15
C LYS A 55 -17.01 -23.70 -0.28
N GLN A 56 -15.73 -23.98 -0.14
CA GLN A 56 -14.80 -23.17 0.64
C GLN A 56 -14.35 -21.93 -0.16
N VAL A 57 -14.17 -22.07 -1.48
CA VAL A 57 -13.83 -20.93 -2.36
C VAL A 57 -15.02 -19.95 -2.53
N THR A 58 -16.26 -20.45 -2.59
CA THR A 58 -17.46 -19.60 -2.63
C THR A 58 -17.69 -18.89 -1.28
N SER A 59 -17.46 -19.53 -0.15
CA SER A 59 -17.64 -18.89 1.17
C SER A 59 -16.61 -17.79 1.46
N VAL A 60 -15.39 -17.91 0.94
CA VAL A 60 -14.37 -16.85 1.07
C VAL A 60 -14.70 -15.65 0.18
N LYS A 61 -15.15 -15.90 -1.07
CA LYS A 61 -15.60 -14.81 -1.96
C LYS A 61 -16.85 -14.09 -1.46
N ASP A 62 -17.78 -14.81 -0.85
CA ASP A 62 -19.00 -14.23 -0.28
C ASP A 62 -18.69 -13.42 0.99
N ALA A 63 -17.72 -13.84 1.81
CA ALA A 63 -17.23 -13.08 2.97
C ALA A 63 -16.46 -11.81 2.58
N GLU A 64 -15.66 -11.85 1.49
CA GLU A 64 -15.01 -10.67 0.94
C GLU A 64 -16.01 -9.66 0.36
N ALA A 65 -17.12 -10.11 -0.21
CA ALA A 65 -18.16 -9.26 -0.76
C ALA A 65 -18.96 -8.50 0.32
N GLU A 66 -19.14 -9.09 1.50
CA GLU A 66 -19.85 -8.46 2.64
C GLU A 66 -19.06 -7.30 3.29
N HIS A 67 -17.76 -7.21 3.06
CA HIS A 67 -16.89 -6.18 3.66
C HIS A 67 -16.44 -5.09 2.66
N ARG A 68 -16.97 -5.09 1.43
CA ARG A 68 -16.65 -4.03 0.46
C ARG A 68 -17.36 -2.74 0.84
N SER A 69 -16.58 -1.69 1.04
CA SER A 69 -17.13 -0.35 1.21
C SER A 69 -17.91 0.07 -0.05
N PRO A 70 -19.07 0.70 0.10
CA PRO A 70 -19.83 1.24 -1.03
C PRO A 70 -19.16 2.48 -1.66
N TYR A 71 -18.11 2.99 -1.03
CA TYR A 71 -17.41 4.18 -1.47
C TYR A 71 -16.15 3.82 -2.27
N ASN A 72 -15.71 4.74 -3.12
CA ASN A 72 -14.43 4.65 -3.86
C ASN A 72 -14.22 3.29 -4.54
N ALA A 73 -15.26 2.79 -5.26
CA ALA A 73 -15.25 1.46 -5.89
C ALA A 73 -14.09 1.26 -6.89
N PHE A 74 -13.50 2.33 -7.43
CA PHE A 74 -12.32 2.27 -8.30
C PHE A 74 -11.09 1.65 -7.63
N ILE A 75 -11.05 1.61 -6.28
CA ILE A 75 -9.99 0.93 -5.52
C ILE A 75 -10.01 -0.58 -5.76
N ASP A 76 -11.16 -1.16 -6.03
CA ASP A 76 -11.31 -2.60 -6.27
C ASP A 76 -10.70 -3.06 -7.61
N ASP A 77 -10.28 -2.12 -8.47
CA ASP A 77 -9.57 -2.40 -9.73
C ASP A 77 -8.08 -2.71 -9.52
N TYR A 78 -7.53 -2.44 -8.33
CA TYR A 78 -6.13 -2.73 -7.98
C TYR A 78 -5.99 -4.09 -7.31
N GLU A 79 -4.81 -4.71 -7.45
CA GLU A 79 -4.43 -5.84 -6.60
C GLU A 79 -4.54 -5.43 -5.12
N SER A 80 -5.05 -6.33 -4.28
CA SER A 80 -5.31 -6.01 -2.87
C SER A 80 -4.39 -6.76 -1.92
N PHE A 81 -4.14 -6.18 -0.76
CA PHE A 81 -3.51 -6.82 0.39
C PHE A 81 -4.21 -6.43 1.69
N GLU A 82 -4.06 -7.28 2.70
CA GLU A 82 -4.68 -7.07 4.00
C GLU A 82 -3.98 -5.97 4.78
N VAL A 83 -4.78 -5.06 5.37
CA VAL A 83 -4.35 -4.05 6.35
C VAL A 83 -5.18 -4.25 7.60
N THR A 84 -4.52 -4.30 8.75
CA THR A 84 -5.16 -4.44 10.05
C THR A 84 -4.87 -3.23 10.94
N SER A 85 -5.70 -3.04 11.95
CA SER A 85 -5.54 -1.98 12.95
C SER A 85 -6.06 -2.42 14.31
N SER A 86 -5.25 -2.26 15.34
CA SER A 86 -5.71 -2.41 16.72
C SER A 86 -6.55 -1.23 17.23
N SER A 87 -6.71 -0.18 16.42
CA SER A 87 -7.58 0.97 16.70
C SER A 87 -8.98 0.83 16.07
N LEU A 88 -9.28 -0.32 15.45
CA LEU A 88 -10.57 -0.61 14.81
C LEU A 88 -11.20 -1.85 15.44
N HIS A 89 -12.38 -1.73 16.02
CA HIS A 89 -13.11 -2.82 16.66
C HIS A 89 -14.54 -2.93 16.11
N ASP A 90 -14.88 -4.09 15.56
CA ASP A 90 -16.22 -4.37 14.99
C ASP A 90 -16.69 -3.27 13.99
N GLY A 91 -15.75 -2.76 13.17
CA GLY A 91 -16.03 -1.71 12.19
C GLY A 91 -16.20 -0.29 12.77
N VAL A 92 -15.81 -0.08 14.03
CA VAL A 92 -15.86 1.22 14.70
C VAL A 92 -14.45 1.64 15.14
N TRP A 93 -14.06 2.86 14.73
CA TRP A 93 -12.78 3.45 15.12
C TRP A 93 -12.79 3.90 16.58
N ASP A 94 -11.68 3.67 17.27
CA ASP A 94 -11.48 4.09 18.66
C ASP A 94 -11.51 5.62 18.81
N ASN A 95 -11.99 6.08 19.97
CA ASN A 95 -12.01 7.51 20.30
C ASN A 95 -10.62 8.17 20.23
N ILE A 96 -9.56 7.44 20.56
CA ILE A 96 -8.19 7.96 20.62
C ILE A 96 -7.74 8.63 19.32
N ILE A 97 -8.20 8.12 18.16
CA ILE A 97 -7.82 8.65 16.86
C ILE A 97 -8.53 9.96 16.52
N SER A 98 -9.65 10.29 17.17
CA SER A 98 -10.49 11.41 16.80
C SER A 98 -9.92 12.76 17.27
N ASN A 99 -10.29 13.82 16.53
CA ASN A 99 -10.03 15.22 16.89
C ASN A 99 -11.24 15.83 17.62
N THR A 100 -11.90 15.04 18.49
CA THR A 100 -12.98 15.46 19.37
C THR A 100 -12.52 15.60 20.80
N ASP A 101 -13.37 16.13 21.68
CA ASP A 101 -13.09 16.23 23.12
C ASP A 101 -12.85 14.85 23.80
N LYS A 102 -13.29 13.76 23.15
CA LYS A 102 -13.12 12.37 23.63
C LYS A 102 -11.86 11.73 23.08
N GLY A 103 -11.20 12.32 22.08
CA GLY A 103 -10.04 11.78 21.38
C GLY A 103 -8.73 12.42 21.81
N SER A 104 -7.68 12.02 21.13
CA SER A 104 -6.33 12.56 21.31
C SER A 104 -5.69 12.97 20.01
N ASN A 105 -6.43 12.91 18.89
CA ASN A 105 -5.97 13.24 17.54
C ASN A 105 -4.68 12.49 17.15
N LYS A 106 -4.62 11.20 17.49
CA LYS A 106 -3.50 10.32 17.14
C LYS A 106 -3.86 9.48 15.92
N SER A 107 -2.92 9.32 14.97
CA SER A 107 -3.15 8.37 13.89
C SER A 107 -3.36 6.96 14.43
N PRO A 108 -4.25 6.14 13.82
CA PRO A 108 -4.43 4.76 14.26
C PRO A 108 -3.17 3.93 14.06
N GLN A 109 -3.01 2.87 14.85
CA GLN A 109 -2.05 1.82 14.57
C GLN A 109 -2.43 1.13 13.25
N LEU A 110 -1.46 0.81 12.41
CA LEU A 110 -1.65 0.05 11.19
C LEU A 110 -0.58 -1.05 11.07
N GLU A 111 -0.96 -2.18 10.48
CA GLU A 111 -0.04 -3.27 10.17
C GLU A 111 -0.46 -3.95 8.86
N TRP A 112 0.52 -4.32 8.03
CA TRP A 112 0.32 -5.06 6.79
C TRP A 112 1.53 -5.90 6.43
N THR A 113 1.33 -6.90 5.55
CA THR A 113 2.44 -7.67 4.97
C THR A 113 3.10 -6.89 3.84
N ALA A 114 4.44 -6.89 3.82
CA ALA A 114 5.19 -6.23 2.75
C ALA A 114 4.77 -6.76 1.36
N VAL A 115 4.51 -5.83 0.44
CA VAL A 115 4.18 -6.14 -0.95
C VAL A 115 5.47 -6.33 -1.75
N ASP A 116 5.57 -7.44 -2.49
CA ASP A 116 6.77 -7.73 -3.29
C ASP A 116 7.00 -6.63 -4.36
N GLY A 117 8.23 -6.16 -4.44
CA GLY A 117 8.60 -5.07 -5.36
C GLY A 117 8.24 -3.66 -4.88
N ALA A 118 7.58 -3.49 -3.73
CA ALA A 118 7.31 -2.17 -3.17
C ALA A 118 8.60 -1.52 -2.67
N GLY A 119 8.88 -0.30 -3.14
CA GLY A 119 9.95 0.54 -2.63
C GLY A 119 9.53 1.41 -1.45
N LEU A 120 8.24 1.74 -1.38
CA LEU A 120 7.63 2.57 -0.32
C LEU A 120 6.11 2.44 -0.35
N TYR A 121 5.47 3.02 0.67
CA TYR A 121 4.02 3.13 0.78
C TYR A 121 3.57 4.59 0.90
N VAL A 122 2.36 4.86 0.44
CA VAL A 122 1.62 6.10 0.70
C VAL A 122 0.41 5.76 1.55
N ILE A 123 0.19 6.51 2.64
CA ILE A 123 -0.98 6.36 3.51
C ILE A 123 -1.93 7.52 3.26
N ILE A 124 -3.18 7.19 2.96
CA ILE A 124 -4.26 8.17 2.82
C ILE A 124 -5.43 7.70 3.69
N MET A 125 -5.96 8.61 4.51
CA MET A 125 -7.26 8.42 5.17
C MET A 125 -8.20 9.50 4.68
N ASP A 126 -9.38 9.10 4.22
CA ASP A 126 -10.43 10.01 3.81
C ASP A 126 -11.78 9.73 4.49
N ASP A 127 -12.65 10.71 4.43
CA ASP A 127 -14.07 10.60 4.78
C ASP A 127 -14.89 10.75 3.49
N PRO A 128 -15.28 9.63 2.85
CA PRO A 128 -16.07 9.67 1.61
C PRO A 128 -17.48 10.20 1.85
N THR A 129 -17.97 10.21 3.10
CA THR A 129 -19.26 10.78 3.46
C THR A 129 -19.23 12.31 3.56
N ALA A 130 -18.02 12.92 3.55
CA ALA A 130 -17.76 14.36 3.58
C ALA A 130 -17.05 14.88 2.32
N MET A 131 -17.38 14.36 1.14
CA MET A 131 -16.76 14.72 -0.15
C MET A 131 -15.24 14.40 -0.16
N ASP A 132 -14.89 13.21 0.25
CA ASP A 132 -13.51 12.73 0.34
C ASP A 132 -12.61 13.71 1.11
N TRP A 133 -13.04 14.04 2.35
CA TRP A 133 -12.22 14.87 3.23
C TRP A 133 -10.98 14.10 3.68
N MET A 134 -9.81 14.59 3.28
CA MET A 134 -8.54 13.90 3.56
C MET A 134 -8.05 14.18 4.98
N HIS A 135 -8.04 13.14 5.80
CA HIS A 135 -7.66 13.14 7.21
C HIS A 135 -6.19 12.77 7.44
N TRP A 136 -5.63 11.93 6.57
CA TRP A 136 -4.23 11.49 6.66
C TRP A 136 -3.59 11.50 5.28
N LYS A 137 -2.36 12.03 5.21
CA LYS A 137 -1.57 12.03 4.00
C LYS A 137 -0.08 11.95 4.34
N SER A 138 0.47 10.73 4.30
CA SER A 138 1.91 10.47 4.46
C SER A 138 2.45 9.79 3.22
N ASP A 139 3.64 10.16 2.80
CA ASP A 139 4.38 9.53 1.72
C ASP A 139 5.74 9.02 2.21
N HIS A 140 6.46 8.29 1.34
CA HIS A 140 7.79 7.73 1.67
C HIS A 140 7.81 6.81 2.90
N VAL A 141 6.67 6.18 3.25
CA VAL A 141 6.60 5.20 4.35
C VAL A 141 7.31 3.92 3.91
N THR A 142 8.26 3.44 4.69
CA THR A 142 9.05 2.22 4.41
C THR A 142 8.77 1.10 5.41
N GLU A 143 8.19 1.44 6.54
CA GLU A 143 7.74 0.51 7.56
C GLU A 143 6.43 -0.17 7.12
N THR A 144 6.17 -1.36 7.63
CA THR A 144 4.91 -2.11 7.43
C THR A 144 4.09 -2.25 8.73
N SER A 145 4.53 -1.59 9.77
CA SER A 145 3.83 -1.47 11.04
C SER A 145 4.03 -0.05 11.57
N LEU A 146 2.94 0.66 11.80
CA LEU A 146 2.91 2.03 12.31
C LEU A 146 2.22 2.05 13.66
N ASP A 147 2.89 2.54 14.68
CA ASP A 147 2.33 2.69 16.02
C ASP A 147 1.22 3.75 16.06
N GLU A 148 0.33 3.67 17.05
CA GLU A 148 -0.65 4.73 17.33
C GLU A 148 0.05 6.07 17.55
N GLY A 149 -0.37 7.09 16.80
CA GLY A 149 0.23 8.43 16.85
C GLY A 149 1.55 8.55 16.07
N TRP A 150 1.86 7.62 15.18
CA TRP A 150 3.05 7.66 14.31
C TRP A 150 3.07 8.91 13.41
N ALA A 151 1.92 9.27 12.82
CA ALA A 151 1.86 10.41 11.91
C ALA A 151 2.00 11.75 12.65
N SER A 152 2.70 12.69 12.03
CA SER A 152 2.82 14.05 12.53
C SER A 152 1.50 14.83 12.40
N SER A 153 1.35 15.91 13.17
CA SER A 153 0.16 16.79 13.09
C SER A 153 0.06 17.56 11.76
N SER A 154 1.10 17.57 10.94
CA SER A 154 1.07 18.12 9.58
C SER A 154 0.58 17.11 8.54
N GLU A 155 0.42 15.85 8.92
CA GLU A 155 0.03 14.74 8.05
C GLU A 155 -1.29 14.09 8.47
N TYR A 156 -1.68 14.24 9.74
CA TYR A 156 -2.87 13.62 10.31
C TYR A 156 -3.75 14.60 11.08
N VAL A 157 -5.05 14.53 10.84
CA VAL A 157 -6.13 15.14 11.62
C VAL A 157 -7.26 14.12 11.75
N GLY A 158 -7.59 13.74 12.97
CA GLY A 158 -8.56 12.68 13.24
C GLY A 158 -9.99 12.98 12.86
N PRO A 159 -10.87 11.97 12.91
CA PRO A 159 -12.32 12.12 12.76
C PRO A 159 -12.90 13.27 13.60
N TYR A 160 -13.76 14.07 12.95
CA TYR A 160 -14.51 15.13 13.62
C TYR A 160 -15.87 15.35 12.94
N PRO A 161 -16.76 14.33 12.91
CA PRO A 161 -18.07 14.50 12.31
C PRO A 161 -18.93 15.46 13.14
N PRO A 162 -19.94 16.13 12.55
CA PRO A 162 -20.88 16.95 13.29
C PRO A 162 -21.54 16.19 14.44
N GLY A 163 -21.82 16.88 15.55
CA GLY A 163 -22.42 16.25 16.72
C GLY A 163 -23.71 15.50 16.39
N GLY A 164 -23.82 14.26 16.83
CA GLY A 164 -24.92 13.33 16.54
C GLY A 164 -24.88 12.68 15.16
N SER A 165 -23.83 12.87 14.38
CA SER A 165 -23.64 12.16 13.10
C SER A 165 -22.60 11.07 13.19
N THR A 166 -22.72 10.10 12.27
CA THR A 166 -21.78 9.00 12.07
C THR A 166 -21.25 9.10 10.66
N HIS A 167 -19.92 9.15 10.52
CA HIS A 167 -19.23 9.17 9.23
C HIS A 167 -18.41 7.88 9.05
N THR A 168 -18.14 7.56 7.80
CA THR A 168 -17.24 6.47 7.42
C THR A 168 -15.85 7.04 7.12
N TYR A 169 -14.81 6.36 7.63
CA TYR A 169 -13.42 6.72 7.40
C TYR A 169 -12.70 5.53 6.82
N GLU A 170 -12.07 5.73 5.68
CA GLU A 170 -11.32 4.71 4.95
C GLU A 170 -9.84 5.03 4.94
N ILE A 171 -9.00 4.04 5.24
CA ILE A 171 -7.56 4.17 5.12
C ILE A 171 -7.08 3.31 3.97
N TYR A 172 -6.30 3.91 3.09
CA TYR A 172 -5.63 3.27 1.96
C TYR A 172 -4.14 3.24 2.22
N VAL A 173 -3.56 2.05 2.14
CA VAL A 173 -2.12 1.82 2.11
C VAL A 173 -1.75 1.47 0.68
N VAL A 174 -1.09 2.37 -0.02
CA VAL A 174 -0.78 2.21 -1.44
C VAL A 174 0.68 1.79 -1.60
N ALA A 175 0.92 0.58 -2.06
CA ALA A 175 2.25 0.05 -2.34
C ALA A 175 2.76 0.60 -3.70
N LEU A 176 3.88 1.31 -3.69
CA LEU A 176 4.48 1.94 -4.87
C LEU A 176 5.86 1.36 -5.16
N LYS A 177 6.22 1.25 -6.46
CA LYS A 177 7.57 0.87 -6.91
C LYS A 177 8.60 1.95 -6.61
N ALA A 178 8.23 3.21 -6.82
CA ALA A 178 9.11 4.36 -6.71
C ALA A 178 8.36 5.58 -6.15
N PRO A 179 9.08 6.59 -5.62
CA PRO A 179 8.47 7.81 -5.15
C PRO A 179 7.67 8.54 -6.23
N VAL A 180 6.60 9.22 -5.83
CA VAL A 180 5.86 10.17 -6.67
C VAL A 180 6.43 11.58 -6.48
N GLU A 181 6.21 12.48 -7.44
CA GLU A 181 6.60 13.91 -7.27
C GLU A 181 5.93 14.51 -6.03
N ARG A 182 4.65 14.17 -5.82
CA ARG A 182 3.86 14.55 -4.64
C ARG A 182 2.56 13.76 -4.59
N VAL A 183 2.05 13.50 -3.41
CA VAL A 183 0.68 13.01 -3.20
C VAL A 183 -0.29 14.18 -3.40
N LYS A 184 -1.18 14.06 -4.40
CA LYS A 184 -2.17 15.08 -4.73
C LYS A 184 -3.33 15.06 -3.74
N GLY A 185 -4.07 16.17 -3.68
CA GLY A 185 -5.18 16.37 -2.78
C GLY A 185 -4.87 17.34 -1.64
N ALA A 186 -5.92 17.95 -1.11
CA ALA A 186 -5.84 18.91 0.00
C ALA A 186 -5.90 18.14 1.34
N PHE A 187 -4.80 18.12 2.08
CA PHE A 187 -4.81 17.64 3.45
C PHE A 187 -5.72 18.52 4.32
N ASN A 188 -6.47 17.89 5.21
CA ASN A 188 -7.49 18.51 6.07
C ASN A 188 -8.49 19.34 5.24
N GLY A 189 -9.00 18.75 4.16
CA GLY A 189 -9.91 19.40 3.24
C GLY A 189 -10.59 18.44 2.28
N GLN A 190 -11.65 18.92 1.62
CA GLN A 190 -12.42 18.17 0.63
C GLN A 190 -11.63 17.93 -0.65
N ASN A 191 -11.81 16.74 -1.24
CA ASN A 191 -11.13 16.31 -2.45
C ASN A 191 -12.12 15.78 -3.51
N PRO A 192 -12.95 16.62 -4.13
CA PRO A 192 -14.00 16.20 -5.09
C PRO A 192 -13.42 15.53 -6.36
N LYS A 193 -12.10 15.42 -6.47
CA LYS A 193 -11.37 14.71 -7.53
C LYS A 193 -10.51 13.59 -6.92
N PHE A 194 -10.98 12.97 -5.84
CA PHE A 194 -10.20 11.98 -5.09
C PHE A 194 -9.69 10.86 -5.99
N GLU A 195 -10.56 10.21 -6.77
CA GLU A 195 -10.17 9.19 -7.73
C GLU A 195 -9.02 9.63 -8.65
N LYS A 196 -9.16 10.80 -9.29
CA LYS A 196 -8.10 11.34 -10.18
C LYS A 196 -6.79 11.63 -9.43
N ASN A 197 -6.90 12.09 -8.19
CA ASN A 197 -5.73 12.36 -7.35
C ASN A 197 -5.04 11.05 -6.94
N PHE A 198 -5.82 10.03 -6.61
CA PHE A 198 -5.35 8.69 -6.28
C PHE A 198 -4.66 8.03 -7.47
N GLN A 199 -5.32 7.98 -8.62
CA GLN A 199 -4.77 7.42 -9.87
C GLN A 199 -3.46 8.12 -10.30
N ALA A 200 -3.23 9.36 -9.87
CA ALA A 200 -1.97 10.04 -10.17
C ALA A 200 -0.76 9.45 -9.42
N LEU A 201 -0.96 8.59 -8.40
CA LEU A 201 0.11 7.83 -7.75
C LEU A 201 0.71 6.76 -8.68
N ASP A 202 -0.02 6.40 -9.75
CA ASP A 202 0.48 5.45 -10.75
C ASP A 202 1.58 6.02 -11.67
N ILE A 203 1.90 7.31 -11.53
CA ILE A 203 3.01 7.97 -12.22
C ILE A 203 4.08 8.31 -11.20
N ASP A 204 5.28 7.75 -11.36
CA ASP A 204 6.42 8.04 -10.49
C ASP A 204 7.02 9.46 -10.75
N ALA A 205 8.01 9.86 -9.95
CA ALA A 205 8.66 11.17 -10.06
C ALA A 205 9.44 11.34 -11.38
N ASP A 206 9.82 10.25 -12.04
CA ASP A 206 10.51 10.23 -13.32
C ASP A 206 9.52 10.21 -14.51
N GLY A 207 8.21 10.12 -14.25
CA GLY A 207 7.14 10.12 -15.25
C GLY A 207 6.77 8.74 -15.79
N ASN A 208 7.21 7.64 -15.18
CA ASN A 208 6.86 6.29 -15.60
C ASN A 208 5.52 5.87 -14.99
N SER A 209 4.67 5.22 -15.79
CA SER A 209 3.38 4.64 -15.35
C SER A 209 3.53 3.21 -14.80
N GLY A 210 2.47 2.71 -14.18
CA GLY A 210 2.46 1.40 -13.55
C GLY A 210 3.23 1.39 -12.23
N ASN A 211 3.18 2.49 -11.48
CA ASN A 211 3.86 2.67 -10.21
C ASN A 211 3.11 2.03 -9.04
N ILE A 212 1.76 1.98 -9.10
CA ILE A 212 0.95 1.31 -8.08
C ILE A 212 1.06 -0.21 -8.28
N LEU A 213 1.50 -0.91 -7.23
CA LEU A 213 1.59 -2.38 -7.21
C LEU A 213 0.33 -3.02 -6.65
N ALA A 214 -0.14 -2.50 -5.53
CA ALA A 214 -1.32 -3.00 -4.82
C ALA A 214 -1.85 -1.95 -3.86
N VAL A 215 -3.09 -2.11 -3.42
CA VAL A 215 -3.76 -1.21 -2.48
C VAL A 215 -4.39 -2.02 -1.34
N GLY A 216 -3.95 -1.77 -0.11
CA GLY A 216 -4.64 -2.25 1.08
C GLY A 216 -5.69 -1.23 1.52
N ARG A 217 -6.89 -1.68 1.91
CA ARG A 217 -7.98 -0.82 2.40
C ARG A 217 -8.52 -1.35 3.73
N ILE A 218 -8.72 -0.45 4.68
CA ILE A 218 -9.42 -0.73 5.93
C ILE A 218 -10.45 0.40 6.17
N SER A 219 -11.66 0.04 6.55
CA SER A 219 -12.80 0.96 6.68
C SER A 219 -13.48 0.81 8.03
N GLY A 220 -13.91 1.91 8.60
CA GLY A 220 -14.68 1.92 9.83
C GLY A 220 -15.48 3.20 10.00
N THR A 221 -16.41 3.17 10.95
CA THR A 221 -17.25 4.34 11.29
C THR A 221 -16.74 5.03 12.54
N PHE A 222 -17.03 6.31 12.66
CA PHE A 222 -16.86 7.07 13.89
C PHE A 222 -18.08 8.00 14.11
N SER A 223 -18.54 8.08 15.36
CA SER A 223 -19.67 8.92 15.78
C SER A 223 -19.22 9.96 16.82
N ASN A 224 -19.69 11.20 16.67
CA ASN A 224 -19.42 12.28 17.63
C ASN A 224 -20.67 12.65 18.43
#